data_263734aee512805e1686aaf4848c6589
#
_entry.id   263734aee512805e1686aaf4848c6589
#
_cell.length_a   1.000
_cell.length_b   1.000
_cell.length_c   1.000
_cell.angle_alpha   90.00
_cell.angle_beta   90.00
_cell.angle_gamma   90.00
#
_symmetry.space_group_name_H-M   'P 1'
#
loop_
_entity.id
_entity.type
_entity.pdbx_description
1 polymer ?
#
loop_
_entity_poly.entity_id
_entity_poly.type
_entity_poly.pdbx_seq_one_letter_code
_entity_poly.pdbx_strand_id
1 'polypeptide(L)'
;MAFEGLSDKLGKVFGKLKNHGKLNEKDVKEAMREVKMALLEADVSFPVVKDFVAKVSERAVGSEVMNSLTPAQQVIDIVHDELIQLMGTDTARINFPSKPPCVIMMCGLQGAGKTTHTAKLAKYLKKQNRRPLLVACDIYRPAAIDQLKVVGASVDAHVFEMGQTNPVKIAKESIKYAKDNGFDVVILDTAGRLHIDEDLMNELKDIKAEVQPNEILLVVDSMTGQDAVNVAKSFNDMLDITGVILTKLDGDTRGGAALSVLSVTGKPIKFAGVGEKTDDLEQFHPNRMADRILGMGDVLSLIEKAKINVDEKEQEKLAKRLQENKFDMNDLYAQFEQIEKMGSISSLIKMIPGVAGKVKEEDIDERRMYRTKAIISSMTKKEREKPSIIDAKRKRRIAAGSGTKVEDVNQLLKQFDGMQKMMKQMGLKGGKKRKFPKFPMGGMGGMNGMGGFPM
;
A
#
# COMPACT_ATOMS: atom_id res chain seq x y z
N MET A 1 -5.48 -7.60 -4.03
CA MET A 1 -4.26 -6.80 -3.84
C MET A 1 -3.64 -6.39 -5.16
N ALA A 2 -2.83 -5.31 -5.14
CA ALA A 2 -2.05 -4.92 -6.31
C ALA A 2 -1.25 -6.10 -6.87
N PHE A 3 -1.33 -6.30 -8.18
CA PHE A 3 -0.59 -7.32 -8.94
C PHE A 3 -0.87 -8.79 -8.60
N GLU A 4 -1.87 -9.13 -7.80
CA GLU A 4 -2.11 -10.50 -7.32
C GLU A 4 -2.28 -11.49 -8.49
N GLY A 5 -3.07 -11.13 -9.50
CA GLY A 5 -3.27 -11.98 -10.68
C GLY A 5 -1.99 -12.20 -11.50
N LEU A 6 -1.16 -11.17 -11.65
CA LEU A 6 0.12 -11.25 -12.34
C LEU A 6 1.12 -12.06 -11.51
N SER A 7 1.20 -11.80 -10.20
CA SER A 7 2.09 -12.50 -9.27
C SER A 7 1.83 -14.01 -9.25
N ASP A 8 0.56 -14.42 -9.19
CA ASP A 8 0.18 -15.84 -9.20
C ASP A 8 0.60 -16.56 -10.50
N LYS A 9 0.46 -15.87 -11.65
CA LYS A 9 0.85 -16.44 -12.95
C LYS A 9 2.36 -16.58 -13.06
N LEU A 10 3.09 -15.51 -12.73
CA LEU A 10 4.57 -15.54 -12.75
C LEU A 10 5.12 -16.54 -11.73
N GLY A 11 4.52 -16.61 -10.54
CA GLY A 11 4.89 -17.60 -9.52
C GLY A 11 4.77 -19.05 -9.98
N LYS A 12 3.73 -19.37 -10.78
CA LYS A 12 3.58 -20.71 -11.40
C LYS A 12 4.68 -20.99 -12.42
N VAL A 13 4.99 -20.00 -13.28
CA VAL A 13 6.07 -20.12 -14.29
C VAL A 13 7.41 -20.38 -13.62
N PHE A 14 7.77 -19.54 -12.64
CA PHE A 14 9.05 -19.66 -11.93
C PHE A 14 9.12 -20.87 -11.01
N GLY A 15 7.97 -21.33 -10.48
CA GLY A 15 7.88 -22.57 -9.74
C GLY A 15 8.24 -23.78 -10.59
N LYS A 16 7.75 -23.82 -11.84
CA LYS A 16 8.15 -24.86 -12.81
C LYS A 16 9.66 -24.79 -13.09
N LEU A 17 10.18 -23.59 -13.36
CA LEU A 17 11.59 -23.38 -13.69
C LEU A 17 12.52 -23.83 -12.55
N LYS A 18 12.17 -23.57 -11.28
CA LYS A 18 12.93 -24.01 -10.11
C LYS A 18 13.00 -25.54 -9.93
N ASN A 19 12.01 -26.26 -10.45
CA ASN A 19 11.99 -27.72 -10.37
C ASN A 19 12.90 -28.39 -11.41
N HIS A 20 13.41 -27.64 -12.39
CA HIS A 20 14.41 -28.11 -13.34
C HIS A 20 15.82 -27.93 -12.74
N GLY A 21 16.53 -29.03 -12.47
CA GLY A 21 17.86 -28.97 -11.84
C GLY A 21 18.92 -28.32 -12.74
N LYS A 22 18.84 -28.53 -14.05
CA LYS A 22 19.64 -27.85 -15.08
C LYS A 22 18.68 -27.25 -16.10
N LEU A 23 18.91 -26.00 -16.45
CA LEU A 23 18.14 -25.33 -17.51
C LEU A 23 18.88 -25.45 -18.84
N ASN A 24 18.12 -25.59 -19.90
CA ASN A 24 18.59 -25.46 -21.25
C ASN A 24 17.88 -24.28 -21.95
N GLU A 25 18.39 -23.87 -23.09
CA GLU A 25 17.85 -22.75 -23.86
C GLU A 25 16.37 -22.91 -24.21
N LYS A 26 15.90 -24.15 -24.41
CA LYS A 26 14.50 -24.44 -24.69
C LYS A 26 13.60 -24.18 -23.48
N ASP A 27 14.06 -24.56 -22.27
CA ASP A 27 13.34 -24.35 -21.03
C ASP A 27 13.14 -22.81 -20.74
N VAL A 28 14.21 -22.04 -20.99
CA VAL A 28 14.17 -20.58 -20.87
C VAL A 28 13.20 -19.96 -21.88
N LYS A 29 13.24 -20.40 -23.15
CA LYS A 29 12.33 -19.90 -24.20
C LYS A 29 10.87 -20.24 -23.88
N GLU A 30 10.59 -21.43 -23.34
CA GLU A 30 9.25 -21.82 -22.93
C GLU A 30 8.76 -20.97 -21.74
N ALA A 31 9.59 -20.79 -20.72
CA ALA A 31 9.27 -19.92 -19.59
C ALA A 31 9.01 -18.47 -20.03
N MET A 32 9.83 -17.92 -20.92
CA MET A 32 9.64 -16.58 -21.45
C MET A 32 8.36 -16.45 -22.30
N ARG A 33 7.93 -17.51 -22.97
CA ARG A 33 6.64 -17.53 -23.65
C ARG A 33 5.47 -17.45 -22.65
N GLU A 34 5.54 -18.18 -21.54
CA GLU A 34 4.53 -18.12 -20.47
C GLU A 34 4.55 -16.73 -19.80
N VAL A 35 5.73 -16.15 -19.50
CA VAL A 35 5.88 -14.79 -18.98
C VAL A 35 5.26 -13.77 -19.92
N LYS A 36 5.51 -13.87 -21.23
CA LYS A 36 4.89 -13.02 -22.26
C LYS A 36 3.38 -13.05 -22.17
N MET A 37 2.79 -14.24 -22.08
CA MET A 37 1.34 -14.39 -21.99
C MET A 37 0.81 -13.79 -20.69
N ALA A 38 1.48 -14.01 -19.55
CA ALA A 38 1.09 -13.46 -18.26
C ALA A 38 1.07 -11.92 -18.26
N LEU A 39 2.07 -11.29 -18.89
CA LEU A 39 2.14 -9.82 -19.01
C LEU A 39 1.07 -9.27 -19.95
N LEU A 40 0.79 -9.93 -21.07
CA LEU A 40 -0.29 -9.52 -21.99
C LEU A 40 -1.68 -9.66 -21.34
N GLU A 41 -1.93 -10.73 -20.60
CA GLU A 41 -3.16 -10.93 -19.83
C GLU A 41 -3.29 -9.96 -18.65
N ALA A 42 -2.17 -9.38 -18.21
CA ALA A 42 -2.13 -8.31 -17.23
C ALA A 42 -2.31 -6.91 -17.86
N ASP A 43 -2.72 -6.82 -19.12
CA ASP A 43 -2.89 -5.57 -19.87
C ASP A 43 -1.61 -4.73 -20.01
N VAL A 44 -0.43 -5.35 -20.00
CA VAL A 44 0.81 -4.65 -20.35
C VAL A 44 0.86 -4.41 -21.86
N SER A 45 1.30 -3.24 -22.28
CA SER A 45 1.33 -2.85 -23.69
C SER A 45 2.24 -3.79 -24.50
N PHE A 46 1.75 -4.22 -25.67
CA PHE A 46 2.45 -5.21 -26.50
C PHE A 46 3.90 -4.83 -26.87
N PRO A 47 4.21 -3.59 -27.26
CA PRO A 47 5.59 -3.18 -27.52
C PRO A 47 6.49 -3.35 -26.28
N VAL A 48 5.98 -2.98 -25.11
CA VAL A 48 6.69 -3.12 -23.83
C VAL A 48 6.98 -4.59 -23.50
N VAL A 49 5.97 -5.46 -23.67
CA VAL A 49 6.13 -6.90 -23.43
C VAL A 49 7.14 -7.52 -24.39
N LYS A 50 7.11 -7.11 -25.67
CA LYS A 50 8.05 -7.61 -26.70
C LYS A 50 9.49 -7.25 -26.35
N ASP A 51 9.75 -6.00 -25.98
CA ASP A 51 11.07 -5.51 -25.60
C ASP A 51 11.57 -6.19 -24.32
N PHE A 52 10.72 -6.27 -23.31
CA PHE A 52 11.01 -6.96 -22.06
C PHE A 52 11.43 -8.42 -22.27
N VAL A 53 10.61 -9.20 -22.99
CA VAL A 53 10.89 -10.62 -23.24
C VAL A 53 12.17 -10.80 -24.05
N ALA A 54 12.45 -9.89 -25.00
CA ALA A 54 13.69 -9.94 -25.78
C ALA A 54 14.92 -9.73 -24.89
N LYS A 55 14.91 -8.68 -24.05
CA LYS A 55 16.01 -8.37 -23.12
C LYS A 55 16.25 -9.49 -22.11
N VAL A 56 15.18 -9.98 -21.48
CA VAL A 56 15.29 -11.09 -20.51
C VAL A 56 15.83 -12.34 -21.19
N SER A 57 15.30 -12.69 -22.39
CA SER A 57 15.76 -13.89 -23.11
C SER A 57 17.23 -13.83 -23.49
N GLU A 58 17.71 -12.69 -23.98
CA GLU A 58 19.11 -12.47 -24.31
C GLU A 58 20.03 -12.66 -23.10
N ARG A 59 19.69 -12.05 -21.96
CA ARG A 59 20.46 -12.18 -20.71
C ARG A 59 20.38 -13.61 -20.13
N ALA A 60 19.21 -14.23 -20.17
CA ALA A 60 18.96 -15.54 -19.56
C ALA A 60 19.60 -16.72 -20.32
N VAL A 61 19.88 -16.58 -21.62
CA VAL A 61 20.55 -17.60 -22.43
C VAL A 61 22.07 -17.47 -22.38
N GLY A 62 22.62 -16.46 -21.72
CA GLY A 62 24.05 -16.24 -21.56
C GLY A 62 24.76 -17.44 -20.89
N SER A 63 26.01 -17.70 -21.28
CA SER A 63 26.80 -18.83 -20.79
C SER A 63 27.00 -18.81 -19.26
N GLU A 64 27.03 -17.65 -18.64
CA GLU A 64 27.16 -17.50 -17.20
C GLU A 64 25.92 -18.04 -16.45
N VAL A 65 24.72 -17.78 -16.96
CA VAL A 65 23.47 -18.27 -16.39
C VAL A 65 23.33 -19.76 -16.57
N MET A 66 23.60 -20.25 -17.80
CA MET A 66 23.42 -21.67 -18.15
C MET A 66 24.40 -22.59 -17.42
N ASN A 67 25.59 -22.10 -17.08
CA ASN A 67 26.62 -22.86 -16.35
C ASN A 67 26.57 -22.64 -14.83
N SER A 68 25.61 -21.85 -14.33
CA SER A 68 25.45 -21.61 -12.91
C SER A 68 24.97 -22.84 -12.13
N LEU A 69 25.29 -22.87 -10.83
CA LEU A 69 24.70 -23.85 -9.89
C LEU A 69 23.22 -23.58 -9.60
N THR A 70 22.75 -22.36 -9.85
CA THR A 70 21.36 -21.91 -9.59
C THR A 70 20.77 -21.15 -10.78
N PRO A 71 20.68 -21.75 -11.98
CA PRO A 71 20.30 -21.04 -13.20
C PRO A 71 18.86 -20.48 -13.13
N ALA A 72 17.93 -21.22 -12.52
CA ALA A 72 16.56 -20.75 -12.34
C ALA A 72 16.48 -19.49 -11.48
N GLN A 73 17.30 -19.38 -10.43
CA GLN A 73 17.35 -18.19 -9.59
C GLN A 73 17.89 -16.98 -10.37
N GLN A 74 18.94 -17.19 -11.17
CA GLN A 74 19.51 -16.11 -11.99
C GLN A 74 18.52 -15.60 -13.04
N VAL A 75 17.71 -16.48 -13.65
CA VAL A 75 16.65 -16.06 -14.58
C VAL A 75 15.61 -15.20 -13.84
N ILE A 76 15.24 -15.58 -12.61
CA ILE A 76 14.29 -14.77 -11.81
C ILE A 76 14.89 -13.42 -11.45
N ASP A 77 16.17 -13.38 -11.08
CA ASP A 77 16.87 -12.12 -10.76
C ASP A 77 16.95 -11.20 -12.00
N ILE A 78 17.19 -11.75 -13.20
CA ILE A 78 17.14 -10.99 -14.46
C ILE A 78 15.75 -10.44 -14.71
N VAL A 79 14.69 -11.22 -14.50
CA VAL A 79 13.30 -10.77 -14.64
C VAL A 79 13.00 -9.65 -13.64
N HIS A 80 13.46 -9.78 -12.39
CA HIS A 80 13.32 -8.75 -11.36
C HIS A 80 13.96 -7.43 -11.78
N ASP A 81 15.21 -7.46 -12.23
CA ASP A 81 15.92 -6.29 -12.72
C ASP A 81 15.19 -5.60 -13.88
N GLU A 82 14.74 -6.37 -14.87
CA GLU A 82 14.02 -5.82 -16.02
C GLU A 82 12.64 -5.26 -15.63
N LEU A 83 11.95 -5.82 -14.64
CA LEU A 83 10.72 -5.24 -14.09
C LEU A 83 10.99 -3.89 -13.42
N ILE A 84 12.10 -3.77 -12.69
CA ILE A 84 12.52 -2.48 -12.11
C ILE A 84 12.77 -1.45 -13.22
N GLN A 85 13.49 -1.84 -14.28
CA GLN A 85 13.76 -0.97 -15.42
C GLN A 85 12.47 -0.46 -16.09
N LEU A 86 11.45 -1.33 -16.20
CA LEU A 86 10.15 -0.94 -16.77
C LEU A 86 9.40 0.09 -15.93
N MET A 87 9.56 0.05 -14.61
CA MET A 87 8.85 0.95 -13.68
C MET A 87 9.66 2.17 -13.26
N GLY A 88 10.97 2.19 -13.60
CA GLY A 88 11.93 3.21 -13.19
C GLY A 88 12.93 2.66 -12.18
N THR A 89 14.21 3.01 -12.34
CA THR A 89 15.28 2.52 -11.45
C THR A 89 15.21 3.13 -10.07
N ASP A 90 14.80 4.40 -9.99
CA ASP A 90 14.81 5.20 -8.79
C ASP A 90 13.42 5.63 -8.34
N THR A 91 13.30 5.83 -7.05
CA THR A 91 12.08 6.41 -6.45
C THR A 91 11.98 7.88 -6.79
N ALA A 92 11.02 8.25 -7.64
CA ALA A 92 10.81 9.63 -8.05
C ALA A 92 10.13 10.43 -6.91
N ARG A 93 10.71 11.57 -6.57
CA ARG A 93 10.21 12.48 -5.52
C ARG A 93 9.58 13.73 -6.14
N ILE A 94 8.82 14.46 -5.32
CA ILE A 94 8.36 15.81 -5.67
C ILE A 94 9.58 16.73 -5.70
N ASN A 95 9.68 17.54 -6.76
CA ASN A 95 10.73 18.51 -6.90
C ASN A 95 10.32 19.84 -6.24
N PHE A 96 10.88 20.10 -5.05
CA PHE A 96 10.61 21.33 -4.33
C PHE A 96 11.54 22.44 -4.78
N PRO A 97 10.99 23.63 -5.15
CA PRO A 97 11.80 24.77 -5.48
C PRO A 97 12.54 25.33 -4.26
N SER A 98 13.62 26.06 -4.49
CA SER A 98 14.36 26.73 -3.42
C SER A 98 13.56 27.84 -2.70
N LYS A 99 12.59 28.44 -3.40
CA LYS A 99 11.69 29.47 -2.87
C LYS A 99 10.24 28.95 -2.85
N PRO A 100 9.59 28.92 -1.67
CA PRO A 100 8.19 28.52 -1.58
C PRO A 100 7.25 29.58 -2.20
N PRO A 101 6.03 29.18 -2.58
CA PRO A 101 5.45 27.85 -2.47
C PRO A 101 5.83 26.93 -3.65
N CYS A 102 5.89 25.61 -3.39
CA CYS A 102 5.88 24.59 -4.43
C CYS A 102 4.48 24.47 -4.99
N VAL A 103 4.29 24.69 -6.29
CA VAL A 103 2.98 24.58 -6.95
C VAL A 103 2.86 23.22 -7.61
N ILE A 104 1.86 22.46 -7.23
CA ILE A 104 1.54 21.12 -7.75
C ILE A 104 0.18 21.19 -8.44
N MET A 105 0.12 20.87 -9.73
CA MET A 105 -1.12 20.80 -10.49
C MET A 105 -1.56 19.34 -10.62
N MET A 106 -2.74 19.00 -10.10
CA MET A 106 -3.35 17.68 -10.23
C MET A 106 -4.23 17.67 -11.49
N CYS A 107 -3.94 16.83 -12.45
CA CYS A 107 -4.73 16.69 -13.68
C CYS A 107 -5.16 15.23 -13.93
N GLY A 108 -6.10 15.01 -14.85
CA GLY A 108 -6.62 13.68 -15.18
C GLY A 108 -8.11 13.66 -15.44
N LEU A 109 -8.64 12.53 -15.86
CA LEU A 109 -10.05 12.35 -16.21
C LEU A 109 -10.96 12.38 -14.97
N GLN A 110 -12.26 12.54 -15.22
CA GLN A 110 -13.29 12.44 -14.18
C GLN A 110 -13.29 11.02 -13.59
N GLY A 111 -13.44 10.90 -12.28
CA GLY A 111 -13.45 9.59 -11.60
C GLY A 111 -12.07 8.97 -11.36
N ALA A 112 -10.99 9.54 -11.88
CA ALA A 112 -9.62 9.06 -11.62
C ALA A 112 -9.16 9.24 -10.16
N GLY A 113 -9.89 10.03 -9.35
CA GLY A 113 -9.58 10.21 -7.93
C GLY A 113 -8.74 11.44 -7.60
N LYS A 114 -8.71 12.47 -8.45
CA LYS A 114 -7.93 13.71 -8.24
C LYS A 114 -8.17 14.33 -6.86
N THR A 115 -9.40 14.72 -6.57
CA THR A 115 -9.79 15.39 -5.30
C THR A 115 -9.39 14.58 -4.07
N THR A 116 -9.62 13.26 -4.10
CA THR A 116 -9.23 12.36 -3.01
C THR A 116 -7.71 12.32 -2.84
N HIS A 117 -6.96 12.21 -3.96
CA HIS A 117 -5.49 12.15 -3.90
C HIS A 117 -4.86 13.50 -3.63
N THR A 118 -5.52 14.61 -3.95
CA THR A 118 -5.17 15.96 -3.50
C THR A 118 -5.12 16.02 -1.96
N ALA A 119 -6.15 15.51 -1.28
CA ALA A 119 -6.16 15.44 0.19
C ALA A 119 -5.15 14.43 0.76
N LYS A 120 -5.01 13.24 0.14
CA LYS A 120 -4.01 12.25 0.55
C LYS A 120 -2.58 12.79 0.41
N LEU A 121 -2.29 13.49 -0.68
CA LEU A 121 -1.00 14.12 -0.91
C LEU A 121 -0.73 15.24 0.11
N ALA A 122 -1.73 16.04 0.43
CA ALA A 122 -1.61 17.04 1.49
C ALA A 122 -1.26 16.39 2.84
N LYS A 123 -1.96 15.32 3.22
CA LYS A 123 -1.64 14.56 4.44
C LYS A 123 -0.23 14.00 4.44
N TYR A 124 0.19 13.42 3.31
CA TYR A 124 1.55 12.90 3.13
C TYR A 124 2.61 14.00 3.31
N LEU A 125 2.39 15.19 2.74
CA LEU A 125 3.29 16.33 2.87
C LEU A 125 3.30 16.94 4.28
N LYS A 126 2.16 16.97 4.97
CA LYS A 126 2.08 17.38 6.38
C LYS A 126 2.92 16.50 7.28
N LYS A 127 2.99 15.18 7.04
CA LYS A 127 3.88 14.27 7.75
C LYS A 127 5.37 14.59 7.55
N GLN A 128 5.70 15.33 6.49
CA GLN A 128 7.04 15.85 6.20
C GLN A 128 7.23 17.29 6.69
N ASN A 129 6.37 17.75 7.60
CA ASN A 129 6.39 19.12 8.14
C ASN A 129 6.17 20.21 7.09
N ARG A 130 5.46 19.91 5.99
CA ARG A 130 5.02 20.89 5.01
C ARG A 130 3.64 21.47 5.36
N ARG A 131 3.38 22.66 4.86
CA ARG A 131 2.11 23.37 5.02
C ARG A 131 1.37 23.49 3.71
N PRO A 132 0.62 22.45 3.26
CA PRO A 132 -0.09 22.49 2.01
C PRO A 132 -1.37 23.32 2.07
N LEU A 133 -1.63 24.06 1.00
CA LEU A 133 -2.88 24.74 0.67
C LEU A 133 -3.56 23.96 -0.46
N LEU A 134 -4.79 23.52 -0.28
CA LEU A 134 -5.61 22.91 -1.33
C LEU A 134 -6.37 24.00 -2.06
N VAL A 135 -6.48 23.92 -3.37
CA VAL A 135 -7.12 24.95 -4.19
C VAL A 135 -8.19 24.33 -5.08
N ALA A 136 -9.42 24.84 -4.96
CA ALA A 136 -10.57 24.36 -5.72
C ALA A 136 -10.64 25.00 -7.10
N CYS A 137 -10.01 24.37 -8.10
CA CYS A 137 -10.09 24.80 -9.50
C CYS A 137 -11.14 24.01 -10.32
N ASP A 138 -11.76 22.95 -9.78
CA ASP A 138 -12.90 22.26 -10.41
C ASP A 138 -14.19 23.02 -10.06
N ILE A 139 -14.54 23.97 -10.91
CA ILE A 139 -15.71 24.86 -10.71
C ILE A 139 -16.96 24.39 -11.45
N TYR A 140 -16.84 23.39 -12.32
CA TYR A 140 -17.92 22.97 -13.21
C TYR A 140 -18.87 21.99 -12.54
N ARG A 141 -18.40 21.20 -11.59
CA ARG A 141 -19.23 20.28 -10.84
C ARG A 141 -19.81 20.98 -9.60
N PRO A 142 -21.14 20.99 -9.43
CA PRO A 142 -21.80 21.76 -8.36
C PRO A 142 -21.26 21.46 -6.96
N ALA A 143 -20.86 20.23 -6.70
CA ALA A 143 -20.40 19.79 -5.38
C ALA A 143 -18.86 19.67 -5.27
N ALA A 144 -18.08 20.02 -6.30
CA ALA A 144 -16.63 19.79 -6.29
C ALA A 144 -15.90 20.61 -5.22
N ILE A 145 -16.27 21.89 -5.07
CA ILE A 145 -15.70 22.78 -4.05
C ILE A 145 -16.00 22.24 -2.65
N ASP A 146 -17.26 21.85 -2.39
CA ASP A 146 -17.66 21.30 -1.08
C ASP A 146 -17.01 19.95 -0.83
N GLN A 147 -16.86 19.11 -1.87
CA GLN A 147 -16.13 17.86 -1.78
C GLN A 147 -14.69 18.09 -1.35
N LEU A 148 -13.99 19.06 -1.96
CA LEU A 148 -12.62 19.39 -1.58
C LEU A 148 -12.54 19.92 -0.15
N LYS A 149 -13.51 20.73 0.30
CA LYS A 149 -13.60 21.20 1.69
C LYS A 149 -13.75 20.05 2.67
N VAL A 150 -14.64 19.09 2.39
CA VAL A 150 -14.87 17.92 3.25
C VAL A 150 -13.60 17.05 3.35
N VAL A 151 -12.98 16.71 2.21
CA VAL A 151 -11.76 15.88 2.24
C VAL A 151 -10.57 16.66 2.81
N GLY A 152 -10.48 17.96 2.57
CA GLY A 152 -9.47 18.84 3.17
C GLY A 152 -9.58 18.89 4.69
N ALA A 153 -10.79 19.05 5.22
CA ALA A 153 -11.07 19.03 6.66
C ALA A 153 -10.69 17.68 7.29
N SER A 154 -10.90 16.55 6.59
CA SER A 154 -10.55 15.22 7.10
C SER A 154 -9.04 15.01 7.30
N VAL A 155 -8.20 15.83 6.66
CA VAL A 155 -6.73 15.81 6.78
C VAL A 155 -6.19 17.08 7.42
N ASP A 156 -7.08 17.92 7.96
CA ASP A 156 -6.75 19.20 8.58
C ASP A 156 -5.90 20.08 7.63
N ALA A 157 -6.28 20.17 6.36
CA ALA A 157 -5.66 21.01 5.36
C ALA A 157 -6.58 22.19 5.00
N HIS A 158 -5.98 23.37 4.85
CA HIS A 158 -6.72 24.56 4.46
C HIS A 158 -7.12 24.50 2.97
N VAL A 159 -8.35 24.90 2.66
CA VAL A 159 -8.87 24.94 1.28
C VAL A 159 -9.12 26.39 0.88
N PHE A 160 -8.49 26.80 -0.20
CA PHE A 160 -8.71 28.08 -0.87
C PHE A 160 -9.73 27.92 -2.00
N GLU A 161 -10.73 28.79 -2.02
CA GLU A 161 -11.73 28.80 -3.07
C GLU A 161 -12.20 30.24 -3.37
N MET A 162 -12.71 30.47 -4.56
CA MET A 162 -13.27 31.75 -4.98
C MET A 162 -14.64 31.57 -5.67
N GLY A 163 -15.38 30.52 -5.28
CA GLY A 163 -16.64 30.16 -5.92
C GLY A 163 -16.46 29.77 -7.38
N GLN A 164 -17.49 29.96 -8.19
CA GLN A 164 -17.48 29.62 -9.62
C GLN A 164 -16.83 30.75 -10.45
N THR A 165 -15.58 31.03 -10.18
CA THR A 165 -14.76 32.04 -10.90
C THR A 165 -13.80 31.32 -11.84
N ASN A 166 -13.24 32.00 -12.82
CA ASN A 166 -12.27 31.44 -13.78
C ASN A 166 -11.13 30.69 -13.07
N PRO A 167 -10.87 29.41 -13.40
CA PRO A 167 -9.86 28.55 -12.73
C PRO A 167 -8.44 29.11 -12.79
N VAL A 168 -8.06 29.77 -13.88
CA VAL A 168 -6.76 30.43 -14.04
C VAL A 168 -6.58 31.54 -13.00
N LYS A 169 -7.63 32.35 -12.79
CA LYS A 169 -7.63 33.39 -11.76
C LYS A 169 -7.56 32.80 -10.35
N ILE A 170 -8.31 31.72 -10.08
CA ILE A 170 -8.24 31.02 -8.78
C ILE A 170 -6.82 30.55 -8.52
N ALA A 171 -6.19 29.88 -9.48
CA ALA A 171 -4.83 29.38 -9.37
C ALA A 171 -3.82 30.51 -9.09
N LYS A 172 -3.92 31.65 -9.80
CA LYS A 172 -3.06 32.82 -9.59
C LYS A 172 -3.21 33.42 -8.19
N GLU A 173 -4.44 33.70 -7.77
CA GLU A 173 -4.72 34.31 -6.45
C GLU A 173 -4.35 33.36 -5.30
N SER A 174 -4.45 32.04 -5.49
CA SER A 174 -4.06 31.06 -4.48
C SER A 174 -2.56 31.11 -4.17
N ILE A 175 -1.70 31.38 -5.16
CA ILE A 175 -0.25 31.51 -4.94
C ILE A 175 0.07 32.74 -4.10
N LYS A 176 -0.63 33.85 -4.38
CA LYS A 176 -0.49 35.06 -3.56
C LYS A 176 -0.95 34.79 -2.13
N TYR A 177 -2.14 34.21 -1.98
CA TYR A 177 -2.67 33.83 -0.68
C TYR A 177 -1.73 32.91 0.10
N ALA A 178 -1.13 31.92 -0.58
CA ALA A 178 -0.17 31.00 0.02
C ALA A 178 1.05 31.73 0.59
N LYS A 179 1.62 32.68 -0.17
CA LYS A 179 2.76 33.50 0.28
C LYS A 179 2.41 34.36 1.49
N ASP A 180 1.26 35.03 1.44
CA ASP A 180 0.81 35.94 2.49
C ASP A 180 0.49 35.20 3.82
N ASN A 181 0.08 33.94 3.73
CA ASN A 181 -0.30 33.11 4.88
C ASN A 181 0.73 32.02 5.27
N GLY A 182 1.89 32.02 4.62
CA GLY A 182 3.01 31.13 4.96
C GLY A 182 2.76 29.66 4.64
N PHE A 183 1.99 29.35 3.57
CA PHE A 183 1.93 28.00 3.01
C PHE A 183 3.12 27.78 2.09
N ASP A 184 3.74 26.61 2.19
CA ASP A 184 4.94 26.27 1.41
C ASP A 184 4.64 25.34 0.23
N VAL A 185 3.43 24.79 0.14
CA VAL A 185 2.93 23.99 -0.98
C VAL A 185 1.53 24.45 -1.36
N VAL A 186 1.27 24.52 -2.66
CA VAL A 186 -0.05 24.79 -3.25
C VAL A 186 -0.43 23.60 -4.11
N ILE A 187 -1.56 22.96 -3.87
CA ILE A 187 -2.05 21.82 -4.65
C ILE A 187 -3.34 22.25 -5.35
N LEU A 188 -3.27 22.39 -6.67
CA LEU A 188 -4.40 22.77 -7.51
C LEU A 188 -5.19 21.52 -7.89
N ASP A 189 -6.43 21.38 -7.36
CA ASP A 189 -7.37 20.33 -7.76
C ASP A 189 -8.14 20.82 -8.99
N THR A 190 -7.72 20.40 -10.19
CA THR A 190 -8.29 20.88 -11.44
C THR A 190 -9.50 20.05 -11.87
N ALA A 191 -10.31 20.62 -12.75
CA ALA A 191 -11.42 19.93 -13.36
C ALA A 191 -11.00 18.63 -14.06
N GLY A 192 -11.93 17.70 -14.16
CA GLY A 192 -11.79 16.51 -14.99
C GLY A 192 -13.06 16.28 -15.78
N ARG A 193 -12.91 15.94 -17.05
CA ARG A 193 -14.03 15.52 -17.92
C ARG A 193 -13.98 14.03 -18.19
N LEU A 194 -15.05 13.47 -18.72
CA LEU A 194 -15.14 12.03 -19.04
C LEU A 194 -14.16 11.62 -20.14
N HIS A 195 -13.85 12.56 -21.03
CA HIS A 195 -12.93 12.35 -22.14
C HIS A 195 -11.95 13.52 -22.22
N ILE A 196 -10.84 13.29 -22.91
CA ILE A 196 -9.89 14.35 -23.27
C ILE A 196 -10.53 15.16 -24.39
N ASP A 197 -10.84 16.43 -24.12
CA ASP A 197 -11.35 17.38 -25.10
C ASP A 197 -10.47 18.65 -25.14
N GLU A 198 -10.65 19.45 -26.18
CA GLU A 198 -9.83 20.65 -26.39
C GLU A 198 -10.05 21.69 -25.29
N ASP A 199 -11.28 21.86 -24.78
CA ASP A 199 -11.58 22.86 -23.77
C ASP A 199 -10.85 22.54 -22.46
N LEU A 200 -10.91 21.26 -22.01
CA LEU A 200 -10.17 20.81 -20.82
C LEU A 200 -8.67 21.04 -20.98
N MET A 201 -8.13 20.67 -22.13
CA MET A 201 -6.68 20.77 -22.34
C MET A 201 -6.22 22.22 -22.47
N ASN A 202 -7.02 23.11 -23.07
CA ASN A 202 -6.74 24.53 -23.13
C ASN A 202 -6.79 25.17 -21.75
N GLU A 203 -7.80 24.85 -20.90
CA GLU A 203 -7.86 25.33 -19.53
C GLU A 203 -6.62 24.92 -18.72
N LEU A 204 -6.20 23.64 -18.82
CA LEU A 204 -5.02 23.15 -18.13
C LEU A 204 -3.72 23.82 -18.62
N LYS A 205 -3.62 24.10 -19.93
CA LYS A 205 -2.50 24.86 -20.52
C LYS A 205 -2.48 26.31 -20.03
N ASP A 206 -3.64 26.95 -19.93
CA ASP A 206 -3.76 28.32 -19.44
C ASP A 206 -3.37 28.42 -17.97
N ILE A 207 -3.83 27.46 -17.12
CA ILE A 207 -3.38 27.36 -15.73
C ILE A 207 -1.87 27.14 -15.68
N LYS A 208 -1.32 26.19 -16.46
CA LYS A 208 0.12 25.92 -16.53
C LYS A 208 0.92 27.16 -16.90
N ALA A 209 0.47 27.92 -17.92
CA ALA A 209 1.14 29.12 -18.39
C ALA A 209 1.16 30.23 -17.32
N GLU A 210 0.05 30.42 -16.59
CA GLU A 210 -0.09 31.47 -15.58
C GLU A 210 0.71 31.20 -14.31
N VAL A 211 0.68 29.95 -13.80
CA VAL A 211 1.24 29.62 -12.49
C VAL A 211 2.60 28.91 -12.54
N GLN A 212 3.01 28.42 -13.71
CA GLN A 212 4.26 27.70 -13.93
C GLN A 212 4.51 26.62 -12.84
N PRO A 213 3.66 25.59 -12.74
CA PRO A 213 3.75 24.63 -11.66
C PRO A 213 5.10 23.90 -11.64
N ASN A 214 5.61 23.64 -10.45
CA ASN A 214 6.82 22.83 -10.25
C ASN A 214 6.56 21.36 -10.56
N GLU A 215 5.32 20.93 -10.37
CA GLU A 215 4.87 19.57 -10.64
C GLU A 215 3.51 19.58 -11.34
N ILE A 216 3.41 18.78 -12.38
CA ILE A 216 2.14 18.45 -13.05
C ILE A 216 1.94 16.95 -12.87
N LEU A 217 1.10 16.58 -11.92
CA LEU A 217 0.86 15.19 -11.56
C LEU A 217 -0.43 14.69 -12.22
N LEU A 218 -0.27 13.75 -13.13
CA LEU A 218 -1.41 13.08 -13.75
C LEU A 218 -1.93 11.98 -12.81
N VAL A 219 -3.21 12.08 -12.48
CA VAL A 219 -3.92 11.08 -11.68
C VAL A 219 -4.65 10.12 -12.60
N VAL A 220 -4.33 8.84 -12.54
CA VAL A 220 -4.86 7.80 -13.44
C VAL A 220 -5.36 6.62 -12.64
N ASP A 221 -6.51 6.12 -13.02
CA ASP A 221 -7.09 4.88 -12.47
C ASP A 221 -6.36 3.66 -13.04
N SER A 222 -5.63 2.91 -12.22
CA SER A 222 -4.85 1.74 -12.65
C SER A 222 -5.73 0.61 -13.19
N MET A 223 -7.00 0.53 -12.72
CA MET A 223 -7.92 -0.52 -13.13
C MET A 223 -8.36 -0.41 -14.60
N THR A 224 -8.17 0.75 -15.23
CA THR A 224 -8.50 0.97 -16.65
C THR A 224 -7.48 0.36 -17.62
N GLY A 225 -6.41 -0.26 -17.12
CA GLY A 225 -5.44 -1.00 -17.93
C GLY A 225 -4.77 -0.13 -19.01
N GLN A 226 -4.89 -0.51 -20.29
CA GLN A 226 -4.29 0.21 -21.41
C GLN A 226 -4.88 1.62 -21.63
N ASP A 227 -6.13 1.87 -21.25
CA ASP A 227 -6.72 3.21 -21.36
C ASP A 227 -5.98 4.19 -20.43
N ALA A 228 -5.54 3.73 -19.25
CA ALA A 228 -4.68 4.53 -18.36
C ALA A 228 -3.38 4.99 -19.07
N VAL A 229 -2.76 4.10 -19.84
CA VAL A 229 -1.53 4.38 -20.57
C VAL A 229 -1.78 5.36 -21.74
N ASN A 230 -2.89 5.17 -22.46
CA ASN A 230 -3.29 6.07 -23.55
C ASN A 230 -3.59 7.48 -23.04
N VAL A 231 -4.31 7.58 -21.92
CA VAL A 231 -4.57 8.85 -21.23
C VAL A 231 -3.26 9.50 -20.80
N ALA A 232 -2.36 8.74 -20.19
CA ALA A 232 -1.06 9.24 -19.74
C ALA A 232 -0.23 9.80 -20.92
N LYS A 233 -0.21 9.11 -22.04
CA LYS A 233 0.44 9.57 -23.26
C LYS A 233 -0.16 10.90 -23.75
N SER A 234 -1.48 10.98 -23.88
CA SER A 234 -2.15 12.18 -24.38
C SER A 234 -1.92 13.40 -23.48
N PHE A 235 -2.01 13.23 -22.15
CA PHE A 235 -1.73 14.30 -21.20
C PHE A 235 -0.24 14.71 -21.24
N ASN A 236 0.67 13.75 -21.40
CA ASN A 236 2.10 14.04 -21.52
C ASN A 236 2.41 14.85 -22.79
N ASP A 237 1.88 14.44 -23.93
CA ASP A 237 2.09 15.11 -25.22
C ASP A 237 1.59 16.57 -25.21
N MET A 238 0.51 16.85 -24.45
CA MET A 238 -0.11 18.19 -24.42
C MET A 238 0.39 19.08 -23.28
N LEU A 239 0.71 18.51 -22.11
CA LEU A 239 1.03 19.25 -20.89
C LEU A 239 2.46 19.06 -20.42
N ASP A 240 3.21 18.09 -20.97
CA ASP A 240 4.54 17.71 -20.46
C ASP A 240 4.48 17.46 -18.93
N ILE A 241 3.75 16.42 -18.53
CA ILE A 241 3.57 16.06 -17.12
C ILE A 241 4.91 15.74 -16.46
N THR A 242 5.04 15.93 -15.15
CA THR A 242 6.27 15.65 -14.39
C THR A 242 6.24 14.29 -13.70
N GLY A 243 5.08 13.69 -13.59
CA GLY A 243 4.90 12.37 -12.96
C GLY A 243 3.46 11.94 -12.93
N VAL A 244 3.26 10.70 -12.51
CA VAL A 244 1.96 10.03 -12.46
C VAL A 244 1.65 9.56 -11.04
N ILE A 245 0.37 9.67 -10.66
CA ILE A 245 -0.20 9.03 -9.48
C ILE A 245 -1.14 7.94 -9.97
N LEU A 246 -0.82 6.68 -9.66
CA LEU A 246 -1.72 5.57 -9.93
C LEU A 246 -2.70 5.42 -8.76
N THR A 247 -4.00 5.43 -9.05
CA THR A 247 -5.06 5.25 -8.05
C THR A 247 -5.65 3.85 -8.14
N LYS A 248 -6.36 3.44 -7.08
CA LYS A 248 -7.06 2.15 -7.00
C LYS A 248 -6.15 0.93 -7.24
N LEU A 249 -4.88 1.04 -6.91
CA LEU A 249 -3.91 -0.04 -7.13
C LEU A 249 -4.22 -1.27 -6.26
N ASP A 250 -4.90 -1.10 -5.12
CA ASP A 250 -5.43 -2.16 -4.27
C ASP A 250 -6.46 -3.06 -4.95
N GLY A 251 -7.24 -2.50 -5.89
CA GLY A 251 -8.19 -3.23 -6.74
C GLY A 251 -7.59 -3.77 -8.04
N ASP A 252 -6.43 -3.29 -8.44
CA ASP A 252 -5.76 -3.71 -9.67
C ASP A 252 -4.96 -5.01 -9.47
N THR A 253 -5.55 -6.12 -9.88
CA THR A 253 -4.89 -7.43 -9.84
C THR A 253 -3.96 -7.69 -11.03
N ARG A 254 -4.03 -6.85 -12.09
CA ARG A 254 -3.31 -6.99 -13.35
C ARG A 254 -1.99 -6.22 -13.38
N GLY A 255 -2.04 -4.91 -13.08
CA GLY A 255 -0.85 -4.05 -12.96
C GLY A 255 -0.26 -3.53 -14.27
N GLY A 256 -0.98 -3.69 -15.39
CA GLY A 256 -0.47 -3.32 -16.72
C GLY A 256 -0.15 -1.85 -16.88
N ALA A 257 -0.94 -0.96 -16.25
CA ALA A 257 -0.68 0.47 -16.25
C ALA A 257 0.66 0.80 -15.59
N ALA A 258 0.95 0.22 -14.41
CA ALA A 258 2.20 0.46 -13.69
C ALA A 258 3.44 0.04 -14.50
N LEU A 259 3.34 -1.05 -15.26
CA LEU A 259 4.43 -1.56 -16.10
C LEU A 259 4.60 -0.83 -17.44
N SER A 260 3.59 -0.05 -17.87
CA SER A 260 3.60 0.56 -19.20
C SER A 260 3.78 2.08 -19.19
N VAL A 261 3.38 2.77 -18.12
CA VAL A 261 3.33 4.23 -18.06
C VAL A 261 4.69 4.87 -18.35
N LEU A 262 5.75 4.44 -17.66
CA LEU A 262 7.09 5.00 -17.85
C LEU A 262 7.58 4.78 -19.27
N SER A 263 7.43 3.55 -19.79
CA SER A 263 7.89 3.19 -21.13
C SER A 263 7.21 4.00 -22.23
N VAL A 264 5.93 4.35 -22.04
CA VAL A 264 5.14 5.07 -23.05
C VAL A 264 5.26 6.59 -22.92
N THR A 265 5.39 7.11 -21.71
CA THR A 265 5.42 8.56 -21.44
C THR A 265 6.80 9.11 -21.17
N GLY A 266 7.76 8.27 -20.78
CA GLY A 266 9.05 8.71 -20.24
C GLY A 266 8.94 9.38 -18.86
N LYS A 267 7.76 9.36 -18.21
CA LYS A 267 7.50 10.06 -16.96
C LYS A 267 7.32 9.06 -15.82
N PRO A 268 7.96 9.30 -14.64
CA PRO A 268 7.95 8.35 -13.54
C PRO A 268 6.59 8.31 -12.82
N ILE A 269 6.26 7.16 -12.28
CA ILE A 269 5.21 7.05 -11.27
C ILE A 269 5.78 7.56 -9.94
N LYS A 270 5.15 8.57 -9.35
CA LYS A 270 5.60 9.15 -8.07
C LYS A 270 4.87 8.59 -6.87
N PHE A 271 3.58 8.31 -7.01
CA PHE A 271 2.74 7.81 -5.93
C PHE A 271 1.78 6.73 -6.41
N ALA A 272 1.38 5.89 -5.46
CA ALA A 272 0.36 4.86 -5.62
C ALA A 272 -0.71 4.99 -4.53
N GLY A 273 -1.96 5.09 -4.94
CA GLY A 273 -3.13 4.98 -4.06
C GLY A 273 -3.46 3.51 -3.86
N VAL A 274 -3.32 3.02 -2.62
CA VAL A 274 -3.42 1.60 -2.26
C VAL A 274 -4.61 1.30 -1.36
N GLY A 275 -5.63 2.14 -1.37
CA GLY A 275 -6.85 1.97 -0.60
C GLY A 275 -7.66 3.26 -0.50
N GLU A 276 -8.74 3.25 0.27
CA GLU A 276 -9.69 4.37 0.37
C GLU A 276 -9.33 5.40 1.46
N LYS A 277 -8.61 4.98 2.50
CA LYS A 277 -8.28 5.84 3.64
C LYS A 277 -7.33 6.96 3.24
N THR A 278 -7.35 8.07 3.97
CA THR A 278 -6.47 9.22 3.71
C THR A 278 -4.99 8.90 3.90
N ASP A 279 -4.64 7.82 4.61
CA ASP A 279 -3.27 7.34 4.77
C ASP A 279 -2.82 6.38 3.65
N ASP A 280 -3.75 5.91 2.81
CA ASP A 280 -3.48 4.93 1.75
C ASP A 280 -2.93 5.63 0.48
N LEU A 281 -1.86 6.39 0.65
CA LEU A 281 -1.01 6.93 -0.40
C LEU A 281 0.43 6.56 -0.07
N GLU A 282 1.05 5.79 -0.94
CA GLU A 282 2.45 5.37 -0.81
C GLU A 282 3.30 6.02 -1.90
N GLN A 283 4.54 6.35 -1.59
CA GLN A 283 5.53 6.67 -2.60
C GLN A 283 5.78 5.43 -3.46
N PHE A 284 5.86 5.60 -4.77
CA PHE A 284 6.08 4.48 -5.67
C PHE A 284 7.56 4.07 -5.65
N HIS A 285 7.82 2.83 -5.23
CA HIS A 285 9.15 2.25 -5.16
C HIS A 285 9.26 1.09 -6.18
N PRO A 286 9.93 1.26 -7.33
CA PRO A 286 10.02 0.23 -8.37
C PRO A 286 10.49 -1.13 -7.85
N ASN A 287 11.53 -1.17 -7.01
CA ASN A 287 12.06 -2.39 -6.42
C ASN A 287 11.00 -3.16 -5.62
N ARG A 288 10.24 -2.46 -4.75
CA ARG A 288 9.18 -3.08 -3.94
C ARG A 288 8.02 -3.59 -4.78
N MET A 289 7.71 -2.88 -5.88
CA MET A 289 6.68 -3.31 -6.81
C MET A 289 7.13 -4.56 -7.59
N ALA A 290 8.39 -4.63 -8.01
CA ALA A 290 8.96 -5.83 -8.63
C ALA A 290 8.92 -7.03 -7.65
N ASP A 291 9.29 -6.82 -6.38
CA ASP A 291 9.21 -7.85 -5.33
C ASP A 291 7.76 -8.36 -5.15
N ARG A 292 6.77 -7.45 -5.13
CA ARG A 292 5.34 -7.80 -5.04
C ARG A 292 4.88 -8.61 -6.26
N ILE A 293 5.27 -8.19 -7.47
CA ILE A 293 4.94 -8.87 -8.74
C ILE A 293 5.52 -10.29 -8.77
N LEU A 294 6.73 -10.49 -8.25
CA LEU A 294 7.38 -11.81 -8.20
C LEU A 294 6.98 -12.66 -6.98
N GLY A 295 6.07 -12.17 -6.14
CA GLY A 295 5.65 -12.89 -4.94
C GLY A 295 6.74 -13.03 -3.87
N MET A 296 7.80 -12.20 -3.93
CA MET A 296 8.89 -12.18 -2.96
C MET A 296 8.51 -11.48 -1.65
N GLY A 297 7.32 -10.85 -1.60
CA GLY A 297 6.83 -10.07 -0.47
C GLY A 297 7.44 -8.67 -0.42
N ASP A 298 6.91 -7.84 0.47
CA ASP A 298 7.38 -6.46 0.65
C ASP A 298 7.72 -6.21 2.12
N VAL A 299 8.84 -6.77 2.54
CA VAL A 299 9.31 -6.69 3.95
C VAL A 299 9.64 -5.26 4.35
N LEU A 300 10.15 -4.44 3.41
CA LEU A 300 10.52 -3.06 3.72
C LEU A 300 9.28 -2.20 4.01
N SER A 301 8.24 -2.30 3.18
CA SER A 301 6.96 -1.63 3.45
C SER A 301 6.33 -2.09 4.76
N LEU A 302 6.44 -3.38 5.10
CA LEU A 302 5.96 -3.92 6.37
C LEU A 302 6.72 -3.30 7.55
N ILE A 303 8.05 -3.20 7.45
CA ILE A 303 8.90 -2.56 8.47
C ILE A 303 8.59 -1.08 8.61
N GLU A 304 8.39 -0.36 7.50
CA GLU A 304 8.02 1.06 7.53
C GLU A 304 6.65 1.30 8.17
N LYS A 305 5.64 0.52 7.76
CA LYS A 305 4.30 0.58 8.40
C LYS A 305 4.38 0.27 9.89
N ALA A 306 5.21 -0.69 10.28
CA ALA A 306 5.46 -0.98 11.69
C ALA A 306 6.11 0.19 12.41
N LYS A 307 7.11 0.86 11.82
CA LYS A 307 7.80 2.00 12.45
C LYS A 307 6.93 3.24 12.60
N ILE A 308 6.10 3.57 11.59
CA ILE A 308 5.23 4.77 11.60
C ILE A 308 4.15 4.67 12.68
N ASN A 309 3.67 3.47 12.97
CA ASN A 309 2.55 3.23 13.88
C ASN A 309 2.99 2.83 15.29
N VAL A 310 4.29 2.89 15.59
CA VAL A 310 4.85 2.48 16.88
C VAL A 310 5.24 3.70 17.71
N ASP A 311 4.54 3.91 18.81
CA ASP A 311 4.97 4.80 19.87
C ASP A 311 6.08 4.10 20.70
N GLU A 312 7.34 4.54 20.53
CA GLU A 312 8.49 3.98 21.24
C GLU A 312 8.27 3.94 22.76
N LYS A 313 7.57 4.94 23.32
CA LYS A 313 7.28 4.99 24.77
C LYS A 313 6.27 3.91 25.17
N GLU A 314 5.29 3.60 24.32
CA GLU A 314 4.34 2.51 24.58
C GLU A 314 5.01 1.15 24.45
N GLN A 315 5.93 0.97 23.50
CA GLN A 315 6.72 -0.27 23.37
C GLN A 315 7.65 -0.49 24.58
N GLU A 316 8.33 0.53 25.06
CA GLU A 316 9.16 0.39 26.26
C GLU A 316 8.32 0.03 27.50
N LYS A 317 7.14 0.64 27.65
CA LYS A 317 6.21 0.29 28.75
C LYS A 317 5.74 -1.16 28.62
N LEU A 318 5.36 -1.60 27.43
CA LEU A 318 4.93 -2.98 27.17
C LEU A 318 6.07 -3.97 27.44
N ALA A 319 7.29 -3.67 26.97
CA ALA A 319 8.47 -4.49 27.21
C ALA A 319 8.78 -4.63 28.72
N LYS A 320 8.69 -3.54 29.48
CA LYS A 320 8.84 -3.56 30.96
C LYS A 320 7.74 -4.40 31.62
N ARG A 321 6.46 -4.22 31.22
CA ARG A 321 5.34 -5.00 31.75
C ARG A 321 5.45 -6.49 31.44
N LEU A 322 5.96 -6.86 30.25
CA LEU A 322 6.27 -8.23 29.88
C LEU A 322 7.38 -8.82 30.74
N GLN A 323 8.46 -8.08 30.99
CA GLN A 323 9.56 -8.50 31.88
C GLN A 323 9.08 -8.68 33.34
N GLU A 324 8.16 -7.84 33.78
CA GLU A 324 7.58 -7.89 35.12
C GLU A 324 6.46 -8.94 35.26
N ASN A 325 6.14 -9.71 34.20
CA ASN A 325 5.01 -10.63 34.15
C ASN A 325 3.63 -9.98 34.44
N LYS A 326 3.48 -8.70 34.09
CA LYS A 326 2.27 -7.88 34.31
C LYS A 326 1.42 -7.72 33.05
N PHE A 327 1.60 -8.57 32.03
CA PHE A 327 0.82 -8.54 30.81
C PHE A 327 -0.65 -8.84 31.10
N ASP A 328 -1.56 -7.92 30.71
CA ASP A 328 -3.00 -8.01 30.96
C ASP A 328 -3.84 -7.86 29.66
N MET A 329 -5.18 -7.84 29.81
CA MET A 329 -6.11 -7.72 28.66
C MET A 329 -6.06 -6.33 28.02
N ASN A 330 -5.62 -5.28 28.74
CA ASN A 330 -5.44 -3.96 28.14
C ASN A 330 -4.25 -3.95 27.20
N ASP A 331 -3.17 -4.63 27.57
CA ASP A 331 -1.99 -4.78 26.71
C ASP A 331 -2.34 -5.54 25.42
N LEU A 332 -3.15 -6.60 25.55
CA LEU A 332 -3.64 -7.36 24.40
C LEU A 332 -4.54 -6.50 23.50
N TYR A 333 -5.42 -5.70 24.08
CA TYR A 333 -6.27 -4.77 23.34
C TYR A 333 -5.46 -3.72 22.59
N ALA A 334 -4.46 -3.12 23.25
CA ALA A 334 -3.58 -2.14 22.62
C ALA A 334 -2.80 -2.72 21.43
N GLN A 335 -2.35 -3.99 21.53
CA GLN A 335 -1.73 -4.68 20.41
C GLN A 335 -2.67 -4.86 19.22
N PHE A 336 -3.94 -5.22 19.44
CA PHE A 336 -4.92 -5.28 18.36
C PHE A 336 -5.17 -3.92 17.71
N GLU A 337 -5.21 -2.84 18.50
CA GLU A 337 -5.32 -1.47 17.94
C GLU A 337 -4.10 -1.08 17.09
N GLN A 338 -2.90 -1.47 17.51
CA GLN A 338 -1.69 -1.22 16.72
C GLN A 338 -1.73 -1.97 15.40
N ILE A 339 -2.12 -3.26 15.40
CA ILE A 339 -2.24 -4.06 14.18
C ILE A 339 -3.29 -3.43 13.24
N GLU A 340 -4.42 -2.99 13.76
CA GLU A 340 -5.48 -2.34 12.96
C GLU A 340 -5.02 -1.02 12.32
N LYS A 341 -4.19 -0.24 13.03
CA LYS A 341 -3.54 0.97 12.48
C LYS A 341 -2.54 0.68 11.37
N MET A 342 -1.94 -0.52 11.35
CA MET A 342 -1.00 -0.94 10.29
C MET A 342 -1.71 -1.38 9.01
N GLY A 343 -3.02 -1.59 9.05
CA GLY A 343 -3.84 -2.04 7.92
C GLY A 343 -4.58 -3.35 8.19
N SER A 344 -5.20 -3.95 7.16
CA SER A 344 -5.88 -5.24 7.33
C SER A 344 -4.86 -6.36 7.60
N ILE A 345 -5.23 -7.33 8.43
CA ILE A 345 -4.38 -8.50 8.71
C ILE A 345 -4.06 -9.25 7.42
N SER A 346 -5.04 -9.37 6.53
CA SER A 346 -4.88 -9.95 5.20
C SER A 346 -3.76 -9.26 4.42
N SER A 347 -3.74 -7.91 4.42
CA SER A 347 -2.70 -7.14 3.73
C SER A 347 -1.31 -7.34 4.34
N LEU A 348 -1.21 -7.43 5.66
CA LEU A 348 0.06 -7.63 6.37
C LEU A 348 0.64 -9.03 6.13
N ILE A 349 -0.20 -10.07 6.16
CA ILE A 349 0.22 -11.46 5.90
C ILE A 349 0.75 -11.62 4.47
N LYS A 350 0.10 -10.99 3.50
CA LYS A 350 0.52 -11.04 2.09
C LYS A 350 1.86 -10.31 1.83
N MET A 351 2.30 -9.42 2.72
CA MET A 351 3.62 -8.78 2.65
C MET A 351 4.76 -9.69 3.14
N ILE A 352 4.45 -10.82 3.79
CA ILE A 352 5.47 -11.73 4.33
C ILE A 352 5.95 -12.68 3.24
N PRO A 353 7.26 -12.74 2.93
CA PRO A 353 7.81 -13.65 1.94
C PRO A 353 7.48 -15.11 2.23
N GLY A 354 7.06 -15.86 1.21
CA GLY A 354 6.76 -17.30 1.32
C GLY A 354 5.44 -17.66 2.03
N VAL A 355 4.69 -16.67 2.51
CA VAL A 355 3.34 -16.84 3.08
C VAL A 355 2.28 -16.34 2.10
N ALA A 356 2.62 -15.34 1.27
CA ALA A 356 1.79 -14.89 0.17
C ALA A 356 1.44 -16.10 -0.74
N GLY A 357 0.16 -16.35 -0.98
CA GLY A 357 -0.34 -17.47 -1.78
C GLY A 357 -0.53 -18.81 -1.03
N LYS A 358 -0.05 -18.97 0.22
CA LYS A 358 -0.31 -20.16 1.03
C LYS A 358 -1.49 -20.02 1.99
N VAL A 359 -1.85 -18.79 2.32
CA VAL A 359 -2.99 -18.47 3.20
C VAL A 359 -4.09 -17.87 2.33
N LYS A 360 -5.21 -18.55 2.21
CA LYS A 360 -6.38 -18.02 1.50
C LYS A 360 -7.03 -16.93 2.34
N GLU A 361 -7.64 -15.92 1.71
CA GLU A 361 -8.39 -14.87 2.42
C GLU A 361 -9.51 -15.44 3.29
N GLU A 362 -10.11 -16.54 2.85
CA GLU A 362 -11.14 -17.27 3.58
C GLU A 362 -10.65 -17.85 4.92
N ASP A 363 -9.33 -18.10 5.05
CA ASP A 363 -8.70 -18.61 6.28
C ASP A 363 -8.40 -17.49 7.29
N ILE A 364 -8.49 -16.21 6.86
CA ILE A 364 -8.23 -15.04 7.71
C ILE A 364 -9.55 -14.46 8.19
N ASP A 365 -10.02 -14.94 9.32
CA ASP A 365 -11.25 -14.41 9.94
C ASP A 365 -10.96 -13.09 10.69
N GLU A 366 -10.96 -11.96 9.95
CA GLU A 366 -10.84 -10.62 10.56
C GLU A 366 -11.97 -10.35 11.56
N ARG A 367 -13.16 -10.93 11.36
CA ARG A 367 -14.29 -10.82 12.30
C ARG A 367 -13.94 -11.37 13.68
N ARG A 368 -13.03 -12.33 13.73
CA ARG A 368 -12.55 -12.90 15.00
C ARG A 368 -11.79 -11.89 15.85
N MET A 369 -10.98 -11.05 15.22
CA MET A 369 -10.27 -9.95 15.90
C MET A 369 -11.27 -8.92 16.44
N TYR A 370 -12.24 -8.50 15.63
CA TYR A 370 -13.28 -7.57 16.07
C TYR A 370 -14.12 -8.13 17.23
N ARG A 371 -14.48 -9.41 17.17
CA ARG A 371 -15.17 -10.09 18.28
C ARG A 371 -14.31 -10.10 19.55
N THR A 372 -13.03 -10.40 19.44
CA THR A 372 -12.09 -10.38 20.57
C THR A 372 -11.99 -8.99 21.20
N LYS A 373 -11.86 -7.93 20.38
CA LYS A 373 -11.88 -6.54 20.85
C LYS A 373 -13.20 -6.19 21.55
N ALA A 374 -14.34 -6.59 20.99
CA ALA A 374 -15.65 -6.36 21.59
C ALA A 374 -15.79 -7.05 22.97
N ILE A 375 -15.29 -8.29 23.10
CA ILE A 375 -15.27 -9.01 24.37
C ILE A 375 -14.44 -8.25 25.41
N ILE A 376 -13.22 -7.83 25.06
CA ILE A 376 -12.33 -7.09 25.98
C ILE A 376 -12.95 -5.73 26.33
N SER A 377 -13.56 -5.04 25.37
CA SER A 377 -14.23 -3.74 25.61
C SER A 377 -15.41 -3.87 26.56
N SER A 378 -16.12 -5.01 26.57
CA SER A 378 -17.23 -5.31 27.48
C SER A 378 -16.79 -5.68 28.90
N MET A 379 -15.50 -5.89 29.13
CA MET A 379 -14.93 -6.11 30.46
C MET A 379 -14.75 -4.79 31.21
N THR A 380 -14.94 -4.82 32.53
CA THR A 380 -14.59 -3.70 33.42
C THR A 380 -13.07 -3.58 33.53
N LYS A 381 -12.57 -2.41 33.96
CA LYS A 381 -11.14 -2.17 34.16
C LYS A 381 -10.47 -3.25 35.04
N LYS A 382 -11.11 -3.60 36.18
CA LYS A 382 -10.62 -4.66 37.09
C LYS A 382 -10.58 -6.04 36.44
N GLU A 383 -11.54 -6.37 35.57
CA GLU A 383 -11.57 -7.63 34.83
C GLU A 383 -10.50 -7.72 33.76
N ARG A 384 -10.16 -6.60 33.12
CA ARG A 384 -9.06 -6.53 32.16
C ARG A 384 -7.69 -6.67 32.85
N GLU A 385 -7.52 -6.02 34.01
CA GLU A 385 -6.28 -6.11 34.80
C GLU A 385 -6.10 -7.51 35.45
N LYS A 386 -7.18 -8.14 35.87
CA LYS A 386 -7.15 -9.44 36.57
C LYS A 386 -8.24 -10.39 36.05
N PRO A 387 -8.03 -11.02 34.88
CA PRO A 387 -9.03 -11.89 34.25
C PRO A 387 -9.48 -13.09 35.15
N SER A 388 -8.68 -13.48 36.13
CA SER A 388 -9.02 -14.59 37.08
C SER A 388 -10.26 -14.31 37.93
N ILE A 389 -10.73 -13.06 38.03
CA ILE A 389 -11.97 -12.74 38.79
C ILE A 389 -13.24 -12.96 37.97
N ILE A 390 -13.12 -13.32 36.68
CA ILE A 390 -14.28 -13.47 35.79
C ILE A 390 -14.96 -14.81 36.04
N ASP A 391 -16.01 -14.77 36.83
CA ASP A 391 -16.91 -15.91 37.15
C ASP A 391 -17.98 -16.13 36.07
N ALA A 392 -18.83 -17.11 36.23
CA ALA A 392 -19.89 -17.49 35.30
C ALA A 392 -20.91 -16.35 35.06
N LYS A 393 -21.23 -15.53 36.07
CA LYS A 393 -22.16 -14.41 35.95
C LYS A 393 -21.52 -13.27 35.09
N ARG A 394 -20.25 -12.98 35.35
CA ARG A 394 -19.50 -11.99 34.61
C ARG A 394 -19.29 -12.39 33.13
N LYS A 395 -19.01 -13.68 32.86
CA LYS A 395 -18.92 -14.21 31.49
C LYS A 395 -20.22 -14.01 30.72
N ARG A 396 -21.38 -14.27 31.31
CA ARG A 396 -22.68 -14.03 30.66
C ARG A 396 -22.90 -12.53 30.36
N ARG A 397 -22.57 -11.65 31.32
CA ARG A 397 -22.68 -10.19 31.12
C ARG A 397 -21.74 -9.72 30.01
N ILE A 398 -20.48 -10.17 30.00
CA ILE A 398 -19.49 -9.83 28.98
C ILE A 398 -19.95 -10.31 27.60
N ALA A 399 -20.44 -11.54 27.49
CA ALA A 399 -20.97 -12.11 26.26
C ALA A 399 -22.16 -11.30 25.73
N ALA A 400 -23.12 -10.98 26.59
CA ALA A 400 -24.28 -10.14 26.23
C ALA A 400 -23.86 -8.74 25.77
N GLY A 401 -22.91 -8.09 26.47
CA GLY A 401 -22.42 -6.75 26.14
C GLY A 401 -21.58 -6.69 24.86
N SER A 402 -20.93 -7.77 24.48
CA SER A 402 -20.11 -7.87 23.25
C SER A 402 -20.87 -8.45 22.05
N GLY A 403 -22.13 -8.86 22.21
CA GLY A 403 -22.87 -9.54 21.15
C GLY A 403 -22.27 -10.90 20.74
N THR A 404 -21.55 -11.57 21.68
CA THR A 404 -20.88 -12.85 21.44
C THR A 404 -21.47 -13.93 22.34
N LYS A 405 -21.02 -15.18 22.19
CA LYS A 405 -21.44 -16.30 23.04
C LYS A 405 -20.50 -16.47 24.25
N VAL A 406 -20.99 -17.13 25.29
CA VAL A 406 -20.17 -17.43 26.48
C VAL A 406 -18.98 -18.33 26.13
N GLU A 407 -19.12 -19.19 25.11
CA GLU A 407 -18.06 -20.02 24.57
C GLU A 407 -16.88 -19.15 24.02
N ASP A 408 -17.18 -18.05 23.32
CA ASP A 408 -16.18 -17.13 22.78
C ASP A 408 -15.37 -16.45 23.90
N VAL A 409 -16.08 -16.04 24.96
CA VAL A 409 -15.43 -15.47 26.17
C VAL A 409 -14.53 -16.51 26.84
N ASN A 410 -15.00 -17.78 26.99
CA ASN A 410 -14.20 -18.87 27.58
C ASN A 410 -12.96 -19.15 26.71
N GLN A 411 -13.11 -19.17 25.41
CA GLN A 411 -12.00 -19.40 24.47
C GLN A 411 -10.93 -18.30 24.58
N LEU A 412 -11.34 -17.04 24.64
CA LEU A 412 -10.42 -15.90 24.82
C LEU A 412 -9.66 -16.02 26.13
N LEU A 413 -10.36 -16.29 27.25
CA LEU A 413 -9.72 -16.42 28.56
C LEU A 413 -8.72 -17.58 28.58
N LYS A 414 -9.06 -18.73 27.97
CA LYS A 414 -8.16 -19.88 27.86
C LYS A 414 -6.92 -19.59 27.02
N GLN A 415 -7.10 -18.89 25.88
CA GLN A 415 -6.00 -18.49 25.03
C GLN A 415 -5.07 -17.52 25.75
N PHE A 416 -5.62 -16.54 26.46
CA PHE A 416 -4.87 -15.57 27.24
C PHE A 416 -4.06 -16.23 28.36
N ASP A 417 -4.66 -17.16 29.12
CA ASP A 417 -3.97 -17.95 30.17
C ASP A 417 -2.82 -18.78 29.58
N GLY A 418 -3.05 -19.43 28.43
CA GLY A 418 -2.01 -20.15 27.70
C GLY A 418 -0.83 -19.24 27.29
N MET A 419 -1.13 -18.04 26.79
CA MET A 419 -0.13 -17.06 26.39
C MET A 419 0.68 -16.55 27.60
N GLN A 420 0.02 -16.26 28.74
CA GLN A 420 0.71 -15.87 29.97
C GLN A 420 1.64 -16.98 30.48
N LYS A 421 1.20 -18.26 30.42
CA LYS A 421 2.06 -19.41 30.81
C LYS A 421 3.28 -19.55 29.92
N MET A 422 3.12 -19.38 28.60
CA MET A 422 4.23 -19.43 27.64
C MET A 422 5.23 -18.30 27.90
N MET A 423 4.76 -17.08 28.14
CA MET A 423 5.63 -15.94 28.47
C MET A 423 6.41 -16.17 29.79
N LYS A 424 5.78 -16.71 30.84
CA LYS A 424 6.47 -17.06 32.07
C LYS A 424 7.56 -18.10 31.86
N GLN A 425 7.32 -19.11 31.00
CA GLN A 425 8.34 -20.11 30.68
C GLN A 425 9.52 -19.56 29.88
N MET A 426 9.28 -18.60 28.98
CA MET A 426 10.34 -17.92 28.21
C MET A 426 11.14 -16.94 29.08
N GLY A 427 10.50 -16.23 30.01
CA GLY A 427 11.14 -15.31 30.96
C GLY A 427 12.06 -16.02 31.98
N LEU A 428 11.74 -17.23 32.37
CA LEU A 428 12.56 -18.03 33.32
C LEU A 428 13.83 -18.64 32.71
N LYS A 429 13.97 -18.69 31.36
CA LYS A 429 15.17 -19.22 30.66
C LYS A 429 16.15 -18.15 30.17
N GLY A 430 15.93 -16.87 30.49
CA GLY A 430 16.65 -15.72 29.92
C GLY A 430 17.74 -15.11 30.80
N GLY A 431 18.63 -15.92 31.39
CA GLY A 431 19.88 -15.44 31.99
C GLY A 431 21.03 -15.34 30.97
N LYS A 432 20.92 -14.49 29.94
CA LYS A 432 22.00 -13.92 29.11
C LYS A 432 21.32 -13.09 28.01
N LYS A 433 21.79 -11.86 27.80
CA LYS A 433 21.31 -10.92 26.78
C LYS A 433 21.17 -11.59 25.40
N ARG A 434 19.96 -12.11 25.07
CA ARG A 434 19.59 -12.50 23.72
C ARG A 434 18.54 -11.53 23.23
N LYS A 435 18.78 -10.95 22.04
CA LYS A 435 17.81 -10.15 21.29
C LYS A 435 16.48 -10.92 21.25
N PHE A 436 15.39 -10.25 21.62
CA PHE A 436 14.04 -10.81 21.58
C PHE A 436 13.80 -11.48 20.22
N PRO A 437 13.27 -12.70 20.17
CA PRO A 437 12.78 -13.27 18.93
C PRO A 437 11.57 -12.44 18.51
N LYS A 438 11.61 -11.94 17.28
CA LYS A 438 10.44 -11.37 16.60
C LYS A 438 9.32 -12.40 16.72
N PHE A 439 8.17 -12.00 17.25
CA PHE A 439 6.99 -12.85 17.34
C PHE A 439 6.74 -13.54 15.99
N PRO A 440 6.69 -14.86 15.91
CA PRO A 440 6.21 -15.51 14.71
C PRO A 440 4.67 -15.33 14.69
N MET A 441 4.19 -14.47 13.82
CA MET A 441 2.77 -14.26 13.54
C MET A 441 2.13 -15.45 12.78
N GLY A 442 2.78 -16.62 12.80
CA GLY A 442 2.39 -17.84 12.09
C GLY A 442 1.96 -18.97 13.01
N GLY A 443 1.01 -18.73 13.95
CA GLY A 443 0.59 -19.77 14.86
C GLY A 443 -0.89 -19.75 15.25
N MET A 444 -1.77 -19.16 14.44
CA MET A 444 -3.21 -19.12 14.71
C MET A 444 -4.06 -19.96 13.75
N GLY A 445 -3.45 -20.72 12.89
CA GLY A 445 -4.11 -21.66 11.98
C GLY A 445 -3.47 -23.05 12.07
N GLY A 446 -3.92 -23.91 12.96
CA GLY A 446 -3.43 -25.29 12.97
C GLY A 446 -3.41 -25.97 14.31
N MET A 447 -4.54 -26.10 14.96
CA MET A 447 -4.77 -27.14 15.98
C MET A 447 -6.06 -27.90 15.66
N ASN A 448 -6.08 -28.55 14.51
CA ASN A 448 -6.90 -29.73 14.28
C ASN A 448 -5.93 -30.89 14.01
N GLY A 449 -5.81 -31.81 14.95
CA GLY A 449 -5.06 -33.05 14.75
C GLY A 449 -4.18 -33.47 15.91
N MET A 450 -4.76 -33.77 17.04
CA MET A 450 -4.17 -34.70 18.02
C MET A 450 -5.27 -35.56 18.65
N GLY A 451 -5.71 -36.54 17.86
CA GLY A 451 -6.45 -37.70 18.32
C GLY A 451 -5.64 -38.92 17.88
N GLY A 452 -5.05 -39.62 18.82
CA GLY A 452 -4.34 -40.88 18.58
C GLY A 452 -3.49 -41.26 19.76
N PHE A 453 -4.13 -41.82 20.81
CA PHE A 453 -3.43 -42.65 21.79
C PHE A 453 -3.39 -44.09 21.25
N PRO A 454 -2.27 -44.80 21.34
CA PRO A 454 -2.22 -46.24 21.12
C PRO A 454 -2.55 -47.00 22.42
N MET A 455 -3.32 -48.03 22.26
CA MET A 455 -3.25 -49.17 23.17
C MET A 455 -1.96 -49.92 22.97
#